data_994b7de5cf84cc6e1e0e9d5b62908a84
#
_entry.id   994b7de5cf84cc6e1e0e9d5b62908a84
#
_cell.length_a   1.000
_cell.length_b   1.000
_cell.length_c   1.000
_cell.angle_alpha   90.00
_cell.angle_beta   90.00
_cell.angle_gamma   90.00
#
_symmetry.space_group_name_H-M   'P 1'
#
loop_
_entity.id
_entity.type
_entity.pdbx_description
1 polymer ?
#
loop_
_entity_poly.entity_id
_entity_poly.type
_entity_poly.pdbx_seq_one_letter_code
_entity_poly.pdbx_strand_id
1 'polypeptide(L)'
;MKLIEGKSVSCVKGFQAAGCAVGLKKSGKKDMGLIFSEAPAVCAAVFTKNVVKAAPVLVDMEKVKNPVTRAFIINSGNANACTGEQGIADAHATANRVAERLGILPEEVMVFSTGVIGQPMPMDTILSGVDICADALSSGGDDVHRAIMTTDTKEKCFFTEVELSGSKIGRAHV
;
A
#
# COMPACT_ATOMS: atom_id res chain seq x y z
N MET A 1 0.18 -25.61 -9.88
CA MET A 1 -0.20 -24.21 -9.64
C MET A 1 -1.68 -24.04 -9.93
N LYS A 2 -2.47 -23.55 -8.99
CA LYS A 2 -3.91 -23.32 -9.15
C LYS A 2 -4.17 -21.82 -9.05
N LEU A 3 -4.80 -21.24 -10.06
CA LEU A 3 -5.29 -19.86 -10.03
C LEU A 3 -6.65 -19.84 -9.32
N ILE A 4 -6.83 -18.92 -8.37
CA ILE A 4 -8.07 -18.77 -7.60
C ILE A 4 -8.51 -17.31 -7.76
N GLU A 5 -9.61 -17.11 -8.46
CA GLU A 5 -10.20 -15.79 -8.66
C GLU A 5 -10.92 -15.29 -7.40
N GLY A 6 -11.01 -13.97 -7.25
CA GLY A 6 -11.72 -13.32 -6.14
C GLY A 6 -11.02 -13.42 -4.79
N LYS A 7 -9.75 -13.86 -4.75
CA LYS A 7 -8.89 -13.86 -3.57
C LYS A 7 -7.74 -12.89 -3.74
N SER A 8 -7.35 -12.24 -2.66
CA SER A 8 -6.38 -11.16 -2.59
C SER A 8 -5.24 -11.46 -1.63
N VAL A 9 -4.40 -10.47 -1.36
CA VAL A 9 -3.19 -10.57 -0.53
C VAL A 9 -3.49 -11.09 0.88
N SER A 10 -4.62 -10.73 1.47
CA SER A 10 -5.03 -11.19 2.80
C SER A 10 -5.34 -12.70 2.89
N CYS A 11 -5.42 -13.38 1.75
CA CYS A 11 -5.52 -14.83 1.68
C CYS A 11 -4.17 -15.54 1.82
N VAL A 12 -3.07 -14.81 1.74
CA VAL A 12 -1.72 -15.33 2.03
C VAL A 12 -1.54 -15.37 3.54
N LYS A 13 -1.21 -16.53 4.09
CA LYS A 13 -1.00 -16.70 5.53
C LYS A 13 0.05 -15.73 6.07
N GLY A 14 -0.27 -15.03 7.16
CA GLY A 14 0.60 -14.03 7.78
C GLY A 14 0.47 -12.63 7.16
N PHE A 15 -0.50 -12.43 6.25
CA PHE A 15 -0.83 -11.10 5.74
C PHE A 15 -2.25 -10.69 6.13
N GLN A 16 -2.38 -9.42 6.48
CA GLN A 16 -3.64 -8.73 6.70
C GLN A 16 -3.75 -7.58 5.70
N ALA A 17 -4.96 -7.20 5.33
CA ALA A 17 -5.18 -6.09 4.44
C ALA A 17 -6.51 -5.37 4.73
N ALA A 18 -6.56 -4.10 4.37
CA ALA A 18 -7.76 -3.28 4.42
C ALA A 18 -7.80 -2.31 3.24
N GLY A 19 -8.98 -2.11 2.66
CA GLY A 19 -9.26 -1.07 1.68
C GLY A 19 -10.42 -0.22 2.15
N CYS A 20 -10.20 1.09 2.32
CA CYS A 20 -11.15 2.01 2.95
C CYS A 20 -11.47 3.21 2.04
N ALA A 21 -12.65 3.80 2.24
CA ALA A 21 -13.02 5.09 1.69
C ALA A 21 -12.73 6.14 2.78
N VAL A 22 -11.71 6.97 2.58
CA VAL A 22 -11.28 7.97 3.56
C VAL A 22 -11.56 9.40 3.10
N GLY A 23 -12.11 9.58 1.89
CA GLY A 23 -12.56 10.87 1.38
C GLY A 23 -11.57 11.58 0.45
N LEU A 24 -10.55 10.89 -0.04
CA LEU A 24 -9.62 11.43 -1.05
C LEU A 24 -10.30 11.52 -2.42
N LYS A 25 -11.15 10.54 -2.76
CA LYS A 25 -11.96 10.55 -3.97
C LYS A 25 -13.33 11.16 -3.70
N LYS A 26 -13.69 12.21 -4.42
CA LYS A 26 -15.03 12.83 -4.34
C LYS A 26 -16.19 11.87 -4.63
N SER A 27 -15.91 10.75 -5.29
CA SER A 27 -16.90 9.72 -5.62
C SER A 27 -17.34 8.84 -4.46
N GLY A 28 -16.71 8.95 -3.28
CA GLY A 28 -16.96 8.08 -2.13
C GLY A 28 -16.45 6.64 -2.32
N LYS A 29 -15.77 6.34 -3.42
CA LYS A 29 -15.12 5.03 -3.65
C LYS A 29 -13.95 4.86 -2.69
N LYS A 30 -13.56 3.61 -2.44
CA LYS A 30 -12.36 3.27 -1.68
C LYS A 30 -11.14 3.93 -2.32
N ASP A 31 -10.28 4.51 -1.48
CA ASP A 31 -9.18 5.37 -1.91
C ASP A 31 -7.92 5.26 -1.04
N MET A 32 -7.96 4.42 -0.01
CA MET A 32 -6.78 4.08 0.78
C MET A 32 -6.74 2.57 1.06
N GLY A 33 -5.58 1.97 0.86
CA GLY A 33 -5.31 0.56 1.14
C GLY A 33 -4.12 0.40 2.07
N LEU A 34 -4.21 -0.54 3.01
CA LEU A 34 -3.12 -0.94 3.89
C LEU A 34 -2.93 -2.44 3.79
N ILE A 35 -1.69 -2.87 3.58
CA ILE A 35 -1.27 -4.27 3.62
C ILE A 35 -0.24 -4.40 4.75
N PHE A 36 -0.40 -5.40 5.58
CA PHE A 36 0.49 -5.66 6.71
C PHE A 36 0.95 -7.11 6.73
N SER A 37 2.24 -7.30 6.93
CA SER A 37 2.86 -8.60 7.20
C SER A 37 3.08 -8.78 8.71
N GLU A 38 2.53 -9.83 9.28
CA GLU A 38 2.69 -10.16 10.71
C GLU A 38 4.15 -10.46 11.09
N ALA A 39 4.95 -10.94 10.13
CA ALA A 39 6.37 -11.18 10.26
C ALA A 39 7.19 -10.25 9.35
N PRO A 40 8.46 -9.95 9.68
CA PRO A 40 9.36 -9.27 8.77
C PRO A 40 9.44 -10.01 7.42
N ALA A 41 9.25 -9.27 6.32
CA ALA A 41 9.29 -9.82 4.97
C ALA A 41 10.42 -9.16 4.16
N VAL A 42 11.05 -9.94 3.27
CA VAL A 42 12.03 -9.40 2.34
C VAL A 42 11.29 -8.67 1.21
N CYS A 43 11.68 -7.43 0.97
CA CYS A 43 11.16 -6.59 -0.10
C CYS A 43 12.19 -6.41 -1.21
N ALA A 44 11.73 -6.47 -2.45
CA ALA A 44 12.48 -6.07 -3.62
C ALA A 44 11.62 -5.14 -4.48
N ALA A 45 12.21 -4.08 -5.02
CA ALA A 45 11.49 -3.09 -5.80
C ALA A 45 12.24 -2.69 -7.06
N VAL A 46 11.48 -2.26 -8.06
CA VAL A 46 11.98 -1.59 -9.26
C VAL A 46 11.34 -0.22 -9.35
N PHE A 47 12.09 0.76 -9.76
CA PHE A 47 11.65 2.16 -9.78
C PHE A 47 11.76 2.74 -11.19
N THR A 48 10.95 3.76 -11.45
CA THR A 48 11.01 4.49 -12.70
C THR A 48 12.37 5.19 -12.90
N LYS A 49 12.84 5.24 -14.15
CA LYS A 49 14.00 6.03 -14.58
C LYS A 49 13.63 7.47 -14.92
N ASN A 50 12.36 7.86 -14.83
CA ASN A 50 11.92 9.24 -15.09
C ASN A 50 12.68 10.20 -14.16
N VAL A 51 13.05 11.35 -14.69
CA VAL A 51 13.72 12.43 -13.93
C VAL A 51 12.79 12.98 -12.86
N VAL A 52 11.51 13.18 -13.22
CA VAL A 52 10.48 13.67 -12.30
C VAL A 52 9.88 12.47 -11.58
N LYS A 53 10.29 12.26 -10.33
CA LYS A 53 9.78 11.20 -9.45
C LYS A 53 8.84 11.79 -8.41
N ALA A 54 7.77 11.07 -8.09
CA ALA A 54 6.89 11.41 -6.99
C ALA A 54 7.63 11.26 -5.63
N ALA A 55 7.23 12.02 -4.64
CA ALA A 55 7.86 11.98 -3.31
C ALA A 55 7.86 10.57 -2.68
N PRO A 56 6.78 9.77 -2.72
CA PRO A 56 6.83 8.38 -2.24
C PRO A 56 7.90 7.54 -2.94
N VAL A 57 8.10 7.72 -4.25
CA VAL A 57 9.13 6.98 -5.00
C VAL A 57 10.53 7.29 -4.46
N LEU A 58 10.81 8.57 -4.16
CA LEU A 58 12.12 8.98 -3.60
C LEU A 58 12.32 8.40 -2.19
N VAL A 59 11.30 8.44 -1.36
CA VAL A 59 11.34 7.89 0.01
C VAL A 59 11.55 6.38 -0.03
N ASP A 60 10.82 5.66 -0.87
CA ASP A 60 10.90 4.21 -0.96
C ASP A 60 12.20 3.72 -1.60
N MET A 61 12.82 4.49 -2.51
CA MET A 61 14.16 4.19 -3.03
C MET A 61 15.22 4.17 -1.93
N GLU A 62 15.09 4.99 -0.90
CA GLU A 62 15.98 4.96 0.25
C GLU A 62 15.66 3.79 1.18
N LYS A 63 14.38 3.56 1.47
CA LYS A 63 13.94 2.50 2.39
C LYS A 63 14.29 1.10 1.89
N VAL A 64 14.17 0.83 0.59
CA VAL A 64 14.45 -0.49 0.02
C VAL A 64 15.94 -0.89 0.13
N LYS A 65 16.83 0.01 0.49
CA LYS A 65 18.23 -0.30 0.82
C LYS A 65 18.32 -1.20 2.07
N ASN A 66 17.36 -1.06 3.00
CA ASN A 66 17.08 -2.07 4.01
C ASN A 66 15.96 -2.95 3.48
N PRO A 67 16.20 -4.21 3.11
CA PRO A 67 15.22 -5.03 2.40
C PRO A 67 14.08 -5.54 3.28
N VAL A 68 14.02 -5.17 4.56
CA VAL A 68 12.96 -5.60 5.47
C VAL A 68 11.79 -4.65 5.39
N THR A 69 10.60 -5.19 5.09
CA THR A 69 9.34 -4.43 5.02
C THR A 69 8.24 -5.21 5.72
N ARG A 70 7.34 -4.49 6.38
CA ARG A 70 6.18 -5.06 7.05
C ARG A 70 4.85 -4.45 6.63
N ALA A 71 4.86 -3.23 6.09
CA ALA A 71 3.61 -2.59 5.69
C ALA A 71 3.74 -1.84 4.36
N PHE A 72 2.66 -1.84 3.58
CA PHE A 72 2.43 -1.01 2.41
C PHE A 72 1.20 -0.16 2.63
N ILE A 73 1.34 1.15 2.61
CA ILE A 73 0.23 2.10 2.61
C ILE A 73 0.09 2.71 1.22
N ILE A 74 -1.11 2.64 0.65
CA ILE A 74 -1.39 3.08 -0.71
C ILE A 74 -2.57 4.04 -0.67
N ASN A 75 -2.44 5.23 -1.24
CA ASN A 75 -3.57 6.10 -1.49
C ASN A 75 -3.81 6.32 -2.98
N SER A 76 -5.06 6.51 -3.35
CA SER A 76 -5.47 6.95 -4.69
C SER A 76 -6.31 8.23 -4.61
N GLY A 77 -6.17 9.08 -5.63
CA GLY A 77 -6.81 10.41 -5.70
C GLY A 77 -5.80 11.56 -5.71
N ASN A 78 -4.66 11.40 -5.04
CA ASN A 78 -3.54 12.35 -5.05
C ASN A 78 -2.24 11.56 -5.24
N ALA A 79 -1.38 11.98 -6.15
CA ALA A 79 -0.15 11.28 -6.52
C ALA A 79 1.05 11.66 -5.65
N ASN A 80 0.95 12.71 -4.85
CA ASN A 80 2.09 13.30 -4.13
C ASN A 80 3.32 13.49 -5.05
N ALA A 81 3.08 14.01 -6.24
CA ALA A 81 4.10 14.24 -7.26
C ALA A 81 4.17 15.72 -7.60
N CYS A 82 5.37 16.24 -7.86
CA CYS A 82 5.64 17.68 -8.07
C CYS A 82 5.24 18.53 -6.85
N THR A 83 5.43 18.02 -5.65
CA THR A 83 5.05 18.63 -4.36
C THR A 83 6.26 19.12 -3.56
N GLY A 84 7.47 19.01 -4.13
CA GLY A 84 8.71 19.50 -3.51
C GLY A 84 9.04 18.80 -2.18
N GLU A 85 9.74 19.53 -1.30
CA GLU A 85 10.17 19.03 0.01
C GLU A 85 8.98 18.69 0.91
N GLN A 86 7.89 19.44 0.81
CA GLN A 86 6.68 19.15 1.58
C GLN A 86 6.13 17.76 1.27
N GLY A 87 6.10 17.38 -0.01
CA GLY A 87 5.63 16.04 -0.38
C GLY A 87 6.49 14.91 0.20
N ILE A 88 7.79 15.12 0.33
CA ILE A 88 8.70 14.16 0.99
C ILE A 88 8.38 14.09 2.49
N ALA A 89 8.18 15.24 3.14
CA ALA A 89 7.77 15.31 4.54
C ALA A 89 6.43 14.61 4.77
N ASP A 90 5.47 14.80 3.88
CA ASP A 90 4.14 14.17 3.93
C ASP A 90 4.23 12.63 3.79
N ALA A 91 5.11 12.14 2.89
CA ALA A 91 5.34 10.70 2.73
C ALA A 91 5.96 10.09 4.00
N HIS A 92 6.93 10.76 4.62
CA HIS A 92 7.50 10.33 5.90
C HIS A 92 6.46 10.38 7.03
N ALA A 93 5.65 11.44 7.13
CA ALA A 93 4.59 11.54 8.14
C ALA A 93 3.57 10.41 8.00
N THR A 94 3.21 10.06 6.76
CA THR A 94 2.32 8.92 6.47
C THR A 94 2.93 7.59 6.96
N ALA A 95 4.20 7.34 6.64
CA ALA A 95 4.90 6.13 7.08
C ALA A 95 5.02 6.06 8.62
N ASN A 96 5.34 7.18 9.26
CA ASN A 96 5.44 7.29 10.72
C ASN A 96 4.10 6.94 11.39
N ARG A 97 2.98 7.45 10.85
CA ARG A 97 1.65 7.15 11.38
C ARG A 97 1.29 5.67 11.27
N VAL A 98 1.59 5.04 10.13
CA VAL A 98 1.41 3.59 9.95
C VAL A 98 2.26 2.82 10.96
N ALA A 99 3.53 3.18 11.10
CA ALA A 99 4.46 2.54 12.03
C ALA A 99 3.98 2.62 13.48
N GLU A 100 3.52 3.79 13.91
CA GLU A 100 2.91 4.03 15.24
C GLU A 100 1.71 3.10 15.47
N ARG A 101 0.77 3.05 14.49
CA ARG A 101 -0.45 2.24 14.60
C ARG A 101 -0.20 0.73 14.64
N LEU A 102 0.84 0.27 13.95
CA LEU A 102 1.16 -1.16 13.83
C LEU A 102 2.26 -1.65 14.80
N GLY A 103 2.89 -0.73 15.55
CA GLY A 103 3.99 -1.07 16.45
C GLY A 103 5.23 -1.60 15.71
N ILE A 104 5.56 -1.00 14.58
CA ILE A 104 6.71 -1.34 13.74
C ILE A 104 7.60 -0.10 13.49
N LEU A 105 8.73 -0.27 12.81
CA LEU A 105 9.60 0.86 12.48
C LEU A 105 9.13 1.59 11.21
N PRO A 106 9.28 2.92 11.12
CA PRO A 106 8.94 3.67 9.91
C PRO A 106 9.68 3.21 8.65
N GLU A 107 10.89 2.67 8.81
CA GLU A 107 11.72 2.10 7.75
C GLU A 107 11.12 0.81 7.17
N GLU A 108 10.24 0.15 7.91
CA GLU A 108 9.53 -1.06 7.47
C GLU A 108 8.22 -0.76 6.72
N VAL A 109 7.90 0.54 6.52
CA VAL A 109 6.68 0.97 5.83
C VAL A 109 7.01 1.59 4.48
N MET A 110 6.47 1.03 3.41
CA MET A 110 6.54 1.59 2.06
C MET A 110 5.28 2.41 1.78
N VAL A 111 5.44 3.54 1.07
CA VAL A 111 4.36 4.51 0.81
C VAL A 111 4.11 4.65 -0.69
N PHE A 112 2.89 4.47 -1.11
CA PHE A 112 2.48 4.57 -2.51
C PHE A 112 1.36 5.59 -2.67
N SER A 113 1.46 6.44 -3.69
CA SER A 113 0.44 7.42 -4.02
C SER A 113 0.17 7.44 -5.51
N THR A 114 -1.09 7.52 -5.89
CA THR A 114 -1.50 7.65 -7.29
C THR A 114 -2.67 8.62 -7.43
N GLY A 115 -2.75 9.35 -8.53
CA GLY A 115 -3.85 10.28 -8.81
C GLY A 115 -3.38 11.60 -9.37
N VAL A 116 -3.95 12.70 -8.88
CA VAL A 116 -3.67 14.06 -9.37
C VAL A 116 -2.27 14.49 -8.97
N ILE A 117 -1.55 15.06 -9.94
CA ILE A 117 -0.18 15.57 -9.80
C ILE A 117 -0.22 17.07 -9.44
N GLY A 118 0.77 17.54 -8.67
CA GLY A 118 0.97 18.97 -8.38
C GLY A 118 0.00 19.54 -7.33
N GLN A 119 -0.71 18.69 -6.61
CA GLN A 119 -1.57 19.14 -5.50
C GLN A 119 -0.96 18.71 -4.15
N PRO A 120 -0.95 19.60 -3.13
CA PRO A 120 -0.56 19.23 -1.78
C PRO A 120 -1.37 18.06 -1.26
N MET A 121 -0.75 17.24 -0.43
CA MET A 121 -1.43 16.14 0.24
C MET A 121 -2.39 16.67 1.31
N PRO A 122 -3.64 16.21 1.35
CA PRO A 122 -4.57 16.55 2.43
C PRO A 122 -4.24 15.72 3.69
N MET A 123 -3.20 16.12 4.42
CA MET A 123 -2.58 15.29 5.47
C MET A 123 -3.52 14.92 6.60
N ASP A 124 -4.46 15.78 6.99
CA ASP A 124 -5.47 15.43 8.00
C ASP A 124 -6.31 14.23 7.55
N THR A 125 -6.71 14.21 6.27
CA THR A 125 -7.45 13.09 5.66
C THR A 125 -6.57 11.85 5.53
N ILE A 126 -5.30 12.00 5.16
CA ILE A 126 -4.34 10.90 5.05
C ILE A 126 -4.11 10.24 6.41
N LEU A 127 -3.80 11.01 7.43
CA LEU A 127 -3.46 10.46 8.76
C LEU A 127 -4.68 9.81 9.43
N SER A 128 -5.85 10.43 9.36
CA SER A 128 -7.09 9.81 9.84
C SER A 128 -7.45 8.56 9.02
N GLY A 129 -7.18 8.57 7.73
CA GLY A 129 -7.36 7.42 6.84
C GLY A 129 -6.44 6.24 7.21
N VAL A 130 -5.20 6.50 7.60
CA VAL A 130 -4.29 5.47 8.12
C VAL A 130 -4.90 4.81 9.35
N ASP A 131 -5.47 5.59 10.27
CA ASP A 131 -6.11 5.07 11.48
C ASP A 131 -7.29 4.14 11.13
N ILE A 132 -8.16 4.58 10.22
CA ILE A 132 -9.31 3.79 9.75
C ILE A 132 -8.83 2.49 9.11
N CYS A 133 -7.80 2.53 8.26
CA CYS A 133 -7.27 1.32 7.62
C CYS A 133 -6.61 0.38 8.62
N ALA A 134 -5.89 0.90 9.62
CA ALA A 134 -5.26 0.09 10.66
C ALA A 134 -6.30 -0.65 11.51
N ASP A 135 -7.41 0.02 11.86
CA ASP A 135 -8.51 -0.60 12.61
C ASP A 135 -9.27 -1.65 11.78
N ALA A 136 -9.28 -1.51 10.45
CA ALA A 136 -9.97 -2.41 9.53
C ALA A 136 -9.12 -3.60 9.06
N LEU A 137 -7.83 -3.69 9.44
CA LEU A 137 -6.96 -4.79 9.05
C LEU A 137 -7.54 -6.14 9.43
N SER A 138 -7.61 -7.05 8.48
CA SER A 138 -8.10 -8.40 8.68
C SER A 138 -7.45 -9.41 7.73
N SER A 139 -7.46 -10.69 8.14
CA SER A 139 -7.11 -11.79 7.26
C SER A 139 -8.36 -12.32 6.56
N GLY A 140 -8.30 -12.44 5.24
CA GLY A 140 -9.37 -13.00 4.40
C GLY A 140 -10.38 -12.01 3.83
N GLY A 141 -10.40 -10.77 4.29
CA GLY A 141 -11.27 -9.72 3.73
C GLY A 141 -10.45 -8.49 3.42
N ASP A 142 -10.36 -8.12 2.17
CA ASP A 142 -9.71 -6.88 1.78
C ASP A 142 -10.31 -6.34 0.48
N ASP A 143 -10.23 -5.02 0.35
CA ASP A 143 -10.59 -4.28 -0.85
C ASP A 143 -9.43 -3.38 -1.31
N VAL A 144 -8.19 -3.75 -0.97
CA VAL A 144 -6.99 -2.98 -1.35
C VAL A 144 -6.95 -2.79 -2.86
N HIS A 145 -7.19 -3.85 -3.63
CA HIS A 145 -7.23 -3.79 -5.09
C HIS A 145 -8.24 -2.77 -5.64
N ARG A 146 -9.37 -2.55 -4.93
CA ARG A 146 -10.35 -1.50 -5.27
C ARG A 146 -9.89 -0.12 -4.85
N ALA A 147 -9.23 -0.03 -3.71
CA ALA A 147 -8.75 1.23 -3.17
C ALA A 147 -7.65 1.87 -4.04
N ILE A 148 -6.81 1.06 -4.67
CA ILE A 148 -5.71 1.54 -5.53
C ILE A 148 -6.15 1.91 -6.96
N MET A 149 -7.34 1.50 -7.41
CA MET A 149 -7.83 1.83 -8.76
C MET A 149 -8.05 3.32 -8.94
N THR A 150 -7.62 3.84 -10.08
CA THR A 150 -7.88 5.24 -10.51
C THR A 150 -8.74 5.26 -11.77
N THR A 151 -8.15 5.02 -12.92
CA THR A 151 -8.80 4.98 -14.24
C THR A 151 -9.11 3.57 -14.71
N ASP A 152 -8.74 2.57 -13.93
CA ASP A 152 -9.01 1.16 -14.25
C ASP A 152 -10.51 0.89 -14.28
N THR A 153 -10.94 0.18 -15.31
CA THR A 153 -12.34 -0.24 -15.51
C THR A 153 -12.64 -1.63 -14.98
N LYS A 154 -11.60 -2.42 -14.68
CA LYS A 154 -11.69 -3.79 -14.16
C LYS A 154 -10.71 -4.00 -13.02
N GLU A 155 -11.16 -4.78 -12.04
CA GLU A 155 -10.31 -5.23 -10.94
C GLU A 155 -9.25 -6.21 -11.46
N LYS A 156 -8.00 -6.05 -10.99
CA LYS A 156 -6.88 -6.92 -11.35
C LYS A 156 -6.36 -7.55 -10.06
N CYS A 157 -7.03 -8.57 -9.61
CA CYS A 157 -6.69 -9.26 -8.39
C CYS A 157 -6.79 -10.77 -8.58
N PHE A 158 -5.71 -11.49 -8.26
CA PHE A 158 -5.70 -12.96 -8.30
C PHE A 158 -4.73 -13.54 -7.27
N PHE A 159 -5.04 -14.76 -6.88
CA PHE A 159 -4.25 -15.54 -5.94
C PHE A 159 -3.85 -16.87 -6.59
N THR A 160 -2.63 -17.30 -6.35
CA THR A 160 -2.14 -18.61 -6.79
C THR A 160 -1.63 -19.42 -5.62
N GLU A 161 -1.87 -20.73 -5.65
CA GLU A 161 -1.32 -21.67 -4.70
C GLU A 161 -0.40 -22.67 -5.44
N VAL A 162 0.77 -22.88 -4.88
CA VAL A 162 1.76 -23.83 -5.40
C VAL A 162 2.16 -24.76 -4.26
N GLU A 163 2.20 -26.05 -4.52
CA GLU A 163 2.74 -27.04 -3.60
C GLU A 163 4.19 -27.37 -4.00
N LEU A 164 5.11 -27.18 -3.07
CA LEU A 164 6.53 -27.46 -3.23
C LEU A 164 7.01 -28.29 -2.03
N SER A 165 7.54 -29.49 -2.30
CA SER A 165 8.12 -30.35 -1.27
C SER A 165 7.19 -30.59 -0.07
N GLY A 166 5.89 -30.77 -0.33
CA GLY A 166 4.88 -31.01 0.71
C GLY A 166 4.40 -29.74 1.45
N SER A 167 4.91 -28.56 1.09
CA SER A 167 4.46 -27.28 1.64
C SER A 167 3.67 -26.47 0.61
N LYS A 168 2.59 -25.84 1.07
CA LYS A 168 1.79 -24.92 0.24
C LYS A 168 2.30 -23.50 0.36
N ILE A 169 2.54 -22.88 -0.79
CA ILE A 169 2.98 -21.47 -0.89
C ILE A 169 1.89 -20.71 -1.61
N GLY A 170 1.36 -19.68 -0.96
CA GLY A 170 0.42 -18.73 -1.54
C GLY A 170 1.14 -17.53 -2.17
N ARG A 171 0.62 -17.04 -3.29
CA ARG A 171 1.03 -15.80 -3.92
C ARG A 171 -0.19 -15.01 -4.35
N ALA A 172 -0.29 -13.77 -3.91
CA ALA A 172 -1.31 -12.84 -4.36
C ALA A 172 -0.72 -11.78 -5.29
N HIS A 173 -1.57 -11.22 -6.14
CA HIS A 173 -1.31 -10.05 -6.96
C HIS A 173 -2.48 -9.08 -6.82
N VAL A 174 -2.15 -7.80 -6.63
CA VAL A 174 -3.09 -6.69 -6.49
C VAL A 174 -2.75 -5.62 -7.51
#